data_00b766baa1d484ae372dcc421ea22209
#
_entry.id   00b766baa1d484ae372dcc421ea22209
#
_cell.length_a   1.000
_cell.length_b   1.000
_cell.length_c   1.000
_cell.angle_alpha   90.00
_cell.angle_beta   90.00
_cell.angle_gamma   90.00
#
_symmetry.space_group_name_H-M   'P 1'
#
loop_
_entity.id
_entity.type
_entity.pdbx_description
1 polymer ?
#
loop_
_entity_poly.entity_id
_entity_poly.type
_entity_poly.pdbx_seq_one_letter_code
_entity_poly.pdbx_strand_id
1 'polypeptide(L)'
;MNPVLTIVLGITLLTVVGIAFGGTFLLRVGNGTVPANDLQKTFFRAGHAHAGVLVTLGLLVAVLTHVAGASPGWGTAGAVAVLLAAIFVPAGFFLSVLGPDPQRPGPMIASVWIGAATLVAGLVISGVSVLAAGLAAV
;
A
#
# COMPACT_ATOMS: atom_id res chain seq x y z
N MET A 1 3.85 18.30 -11.61
CA MET A 1 2.92 17.45 -10.81
C MET A 1 1.73 18.29 -10.41
N ASN A 2 0.51 17.76 -10.43
CA ASN A 2 -0.63 18.58 -10.03
C ASN A 2 -0.61 18.80 -8.50
N PRO A 3 -1.16 19.94 -7.99
CA PRO A 3 -1.10 20.28 -6.57
C PRO A 3 -1.76 19.22 -5.65
N VAL A 4 -2.87 18.62 -6.09
CA VAL A 4 -3.56 17.59 -5.31
C VAL A 4 -2.66 16.36 -5.10
N LEU A 5 -2.04 15.86 -6.16
CA LEU A 5 -1.12 14.73 -6.06
C LEU A 5 0.08 15.09 -5.16
N THR A 6 0.61 16.30 -5.26
CA THR A 6 1.73 16.76 -4.41
C THR A 6 1.33 16.73 -2.92
N ILE A 7 0.13 17.17 -2.57
CA ILE A 7 -0.39 17.12 -1.21
C ILE A 7 -0.54 15.67 -0.75
N VAL A 8 -1.14 14.81 -1.58
CA VAL A 8 -1.30 13.37 -1.27
C VAL A 8 0.05 12.72 -0.99
N LEU A 9 1.07 12.98 -1.82
CA LEU A 9 2.41 12.42 -1.62
C LEU A 9 3.08 12.96 -0.34
N GLY A 10 2.91 14.25 -0.03
CA GLY A 10 3.40 14.82 1.22
C GLY A 10 2.79 14.16 2.45
N ILE A 11 1.46 13.99 2.47
CA ILE A 11 0.76 13.26 3.54
C ILE A 11 1.27 11.81 3.60
N THR A 12 1.39 11.14 2.46
CA THR A 12 1.88 9.76 2.39
C THR A 12 3.27 9.63 2.99
N LEU A 13 4.20 10.54 2.68
CA LEU A 13 5.54 10.54 3.29
C LEU A 13 5.49 10.66 4.80
N LEU A 14 4.60 11.48 5.34
CA LEU A 14 4.43 11.60 6.80
C LEU A 14 3.87 10.29 7.41
N THR A 15 3.00 9.57 6.70
CA THR A 15 2.49 8.27 7.18
C THR A 15 3.57 7.19 7.25
N VAL A 16 4.65 7.30 6.47
CA VAL A 16 5.79 6.36 6.53
C VAL A 16 6.42 6.34 7.92
N VAL A 17 6.43 7.48 8.62
CA VAL A 17 6.90 7.55 10.02
C VAL A 17 6.05 6.62 10.91
N GLY A 18 4.73 6.63 10.73
CA GLY A 18 3.81 5.73 11.45
C GLY A 18 4.04 4.26 11.09
N ILE A 19 4.29 3.96 9.81
CA ILE A 19 4.63 2.60 9.37
C ILE A 19 5.94 2.15 10.02
N ALA A 20 6.99 2.98 10.02
CA ALA A 20 8.26 2.68 10.67
C ALA A 20 8.08 2.42 12.17
N PHE A 21 7.29 3.27 12.85
CA PHE A 21 6.96 3.06 14.27
C PHE A 21 6.18 1.76 14.50
N GLY A 22 5.31 1.35 13.58
CA GLY A 22 4.59 0.07 13.62
C GLY A 22 5.53 -1.15 13.68
N GLY A 23 6.76 -1.04 13.18
CA GLY A 23 7.80 -2.05 13.34
C GLY A 23 8.13 -2.36 14.80
N THR A 24 8.02 -1.37 15.71
CA THR A 24 8.23 -1.58 17.15
C THR A 24 7.18 -2.52 17.75
N PHE A 25 5.93 -2.45 17.26
CA PHE A 25 4.88 -3.41 17.63
C PHE A 25 5.26 -4.83 17.20
N LEU A 26 5.75 -5.01 15.98
CA LEU A 26 6.20 -6.33 15.50
C LEU A 26 7.36 -6.89 16.31
N LEU A 27 8.30 -6.05 16.73
CA LEU A 27 9.38 -6.47 17.62
C LEU A 27 8.83 -6.96 18.98
N ARG A 28 7.84 -6.28 19.53
CA ARG A 28 7.18 -6.67 20.80
C ARG A 28 6.38 -7.97 20.66
N VAL A 29 5.75 -8.20 19.51
CA VAL A 29 5.11 -9.49 19.19
C VAL A 29 6.17 -10.58 19.02
N GLY A 30 7.26 -10.27 18.33
CA GLY A 30 8.33 -11.23 18.06
C GLY A 30 9.08 -11.71 19.30
N ASN A 31 9.30 -10.81 20.28
CA ASN A 31 9.97 -11.15 21.55
C ASN A 31 9.01 -11.64 22.65
N GLY A 32 7.72 -11.82 22.34
CA GLY A 32 6.72 -12.33 23.27
C GLY A 32 6.16 -11.32 24.28
N THR A 33 6.57 -10.04 24.22
CA THR A 33 6.03 -8.99 25.10
C THR A 33 4.54 -8.71 24.83
N VAL A 34 4.12 -8.86 23.57
CA VAL A 34 2.72 -8.84 23.16
C VAL A 34 2.32 -10.26 22.78
N PRO A 35 1.34 -10.88 23.49
CA PRO A 35 0.87 -12.22 23.16
C PRO A 35 0.25 -12.25 21.77
N ALA A 36 0.64 -13.21 20.95
CA ALA A 36 0.07 -13.45 19.63
C ALA A 36 0.28 -14.91 19.23
N ASN A 37 -0.73 -15.54 18.65
CA ASN A 37 -0.60 -16.86 18.08
C ASN A 37 0.13 -16.81 16.71
N ASP A 38 0.42 -17.96 16.12
CA ASP A 38 1.22 -18.01 14.89
C ASP A 38 0.51 -17.41 13.68
N LEU A 39 -0.83 -17.52 13.63
CA LEU A 39 -1.64 -16.84 12.61
C LEU A 39 -1.48 -15.31 12.72
N GLN A 40 -1.64 -14.77 13.92
CA GLN A 40 -1.48 -13.33 14.17
C GLN A 40 -0.08 -12.84 13.83
N LYS A 41 0.96 -13.56 14.25
CA LYS A 41 2.36 -13.22 13.92
C LYS A 41 2.58 -13.15 12.41
N THR A 42 2.06 -14.14 11.68
CA THR A 42 2.16 -14.20 10.22
C THR A 42 1.44 -13.03 9.56
N PHE A 43 0.22 -12.75 9.97
CA PHE A 43 -0.61 -11.69 9.41
C PHE A 43 -0.09 -10.30 9.73
N PHE A 44 0.37 -10.06 10.95
CA PHE A 44 0.98 -8.78 11.32
C PHE A 44 2.26 -8.49 10.52
N ARG A 45 3.11 -9.49 10.31
CA ARG A 45 4.29 -9.36 9.46
C ARG A 45 3.91 -9.07 8.00
N ALA A 46 2.93 -9.82 7.46
CA ALA A 46 2.45 -9.61 6.10
C ALA A 46 1.86 -8.20 5.94
N GLY A 47 0.99 -7.76 6.85
CA GLY A 47 0.40 -6.43 6.83
C GLY A 47 1.45 -5.31 6.86
N HIS A 48 2.41 -5.39 7.76
CA HIS A 48 3.47 -4.40 7.88
C HIS A 48 4.37 -4.36 6.63
N ALA A 49 4.77 -5.51 6.11
CA ALA A 49 5.58 -5.60 4.92
C ALA A 49 4.86 -4.99 3.70
N HIS A 50 3.58 -5.32 3.51
CA HIS A 50 2.79 -4.75 2.41
C HIS A 50 2.58 -3.23 2.59
N ALA A 51 2.38 -2.73 3.81
CA ALA A 51 2.29 -1.29 4.06
C ALA A 51 3.53 -0.54 3.54
N GLY A 52 4.72 -0.99 3.91
CA GLY A 52 5.98 -0.37 3.46
C GLY A 52 6.20 -0.47 1.96
N VAL A 53 6.04 -1.67 1.39
CA VAL A 53 6.26 -1.92 -0.04
C VAL A 53 5.27 -1.14 -0.90
N LEU A 54 3.97 -1.18 -0.57
CA LEU A 54 2.93 -0.55 -1.41
C LEU A 54 2.97 0.98 -1.32
N VAL A 55 3.29 1.56 -0.16
CA VAL A 55 3.51 3.01 -0.05
C VAL A 55 4.69 3.43 -0.91
N THR A 56 5.82 2.73 -0.82
CA THR A 56 7.01 3.01 -1.63
C THR A 56 6.70 2.89 -3.13
N LEU A 57 5.96 1.84 -3.52
CA LEU A 57 5.54 1.64 -4.90
C LEU A 57 4.62 2.77 -5.39
N GLY A 58 3.65 3.20 -4.57
CA GLY A 58 2.76 4.30 -4.93
C GLY A 58 3.49 5.63 -5.12
N LEU A 59 4.45 5.94 -4.24
CA LEU A 59 5.32 7.11 -4.39
C LEU A 59 6.17 7.03 -5.66
N LEU A 60 6.74 5.86 -5.94
CA LEU A 60 7.53 5.62 -7.15
C LEU A 60 6.69 5.76 -8.42
N VAL A 61 5.50 5.18 -8.47
CA VAL A 61 4.57 5.29 -9.59
C VAL A 61 4.20 6.74 -9.88
N ALA A 62 3.93 7.53 -8.83
CA ALA A 62 3.64 8.96 -8.99
C ALA A 62 4.80 9.74 -9.61
N VAL A 63 6.03 9.45 -9.18
CA VAL A 63 7.24 10.09 -9.73
C VAL A 63 7.48 9.62 -11.17
N LEU A 64 7.40 8.32 -11.44
CA LEU A 64 7.63 7.76 -12.78
C LEU A 64 6.65 8.30 -13.81
N THR A 65 5.35 8.33 -13.50
CA THR A 65 4.33 8.86 -14.42
C THR A 65 4.54 10.36 -14.69
N HIS A 66 4.99 11.11 -13.67
CA HIS A 66 5.30 12.53 -13.83
C HIS A 66 6.54 12.76 -14.71
N VAL A 67 7.64 12.07 -14.42
CA VAL A 67 8.92 12.21 -15.15
C VAL A 67 8.78 11.72 -16.59
N ALA A 68 8.01 10.67 -16.82
CA ALA A 68 7.72 10.16 -18.17
C ALA A 68 6.83 11.10 -19.00
N GLY A 69 6.31 12.19 -18.44
CA GLY A 69 5.39 13.08 -19.15
C GLY A 69 4.02 12.47 -19.42
N ALA A 70 3.62 11.46 -18.66
CA ALA A 70 2.31 10.84 -18.77
C ALA A 70 1.18 11.86 -18.48
N SER A 71 0.00 11.63 -19.07
CA SER A 71 -1.16 12.50 -18.83
C SER A 71 -1.41 12.69 -17.32
N PRO A 72 -1.49 13.93 -16.83
CA PRO A 72 -1.59 14.22 -15.39
C PRO A 72 -2.79 13.54 -14.71
N GLY A 73 -3.92 13.42 -15.40
CA GLY A 73 -5.12 12.77 -14.87
C GLY A 73 -4.93 11.27 -14.66
N TRP A 74 -4.44 10.58 -15.67
CA TRP A 74 -4.20 9.13 -15.60
C TRP A 74 -3.03 8.78 -14.67
N GLY A 75 -1.95 9.57 -14.68
CA GLY A 75 -0.84 9.40 -13.74
C GLY A 75 -1.29 9.54 -12.28
N THR A 76 -2.14 10.54 -12.00
CA THR A 76 -2.72 10.72 -10.65
C THR A 76 -3.64 9.57 -10.28
N ALA A 77 -4.55 9.16 -11.17
CA ALA A 77 -5.48 8.06 -10.91
C ALA A 77 -4.73 6.74 -10.62
N GLY A 78 -3.72 6.42 -11.41
CA GLY A 78 -2.90 5.22 -11.20
C GLY A 78 -2.15 5.24 -9.86
N ALA A 79 -1.48 6.35 -9.53
CA ALA A 79 -0.74 6.49 -8.27
C ALA A 79 -1.66 6.40 -7.06
N VAL A 80 -2.82 7.08 -7.10
CA VAL A 80 -3.82 7.03 -6.01
C VAL A 80 -4.37 5.62 -5.84
N ALA A 81 -4.65 4.89 -6.93
CA ALA A 81 -5.12 3.51 -6.84
C ALA A 81 -4.09 2.59 -6.17
N VAL A 82 -2.79 2.74 -6.45
CA VAL A 82 -1.72 2.00 -5.75
C VAL A 82 -1.65 2.40 -4.28
N LEU A 83 -1.79 3.69 -3.95
CA LEU A 83 -1.80 4.15 -2.54
C LEU A 83 -3.04 3.67 -1.78
N LEU A 84 -4.19 3.51 -2.43
CA LEU A 84 -5.37 2.87 -1.82
C LEU A 84 -5.08 1.40 -1.50
N ALA A 85 -4.38 0.67 -2.35
CA ALA A 85 -3.94 -0.69 -2.04
C ALA A 85 -3.04 -0.74 -0.80
N ALA A 86 -2.19 0.28 -0.59
CA ALA A 86 -1.35 0.42 0.59
C ALA A 86 -2.15 0.62 1.90
N ILE A 87 -3.43 0.95 1.81
CA ILE A 87 -4.36 1.01 2.93
C ILE A 87 -5.11 -0.32 3.06
N PHE A 88 -5.77 -0.76 1.99
CA PHE A 88 -6.68 -1.91 2.04
C PHE A 88 -5.97 -3.24 2.31
N VAL A 89 -4.81 -3.48 1.72
CA VAL A 89 -4.07 -4.74 1.92
C VAL A 89 -3.59 -4.90 3.36
N PRO A 90 -2.84 -3.94 3.95
CA PRO A 90 -2.46 -4.03 5.35
C PRO A 90 -3.65 -4.07 6.31
N ALA A 91 -4.68 -3.26 6.07
CA ALA A 91 -5.90 -3.27 6.89
C ALA A 91 -6.55 -4.66 6.90
N GLY A 92 -6.64 -5.32 5.75
CA GLY A 92 -7.18 -6.68 5.66
C GLY A 92 -6.36 -7.69 6.46
N PHE A 93 -5.03 -7.63 6.40
CA PHE A 93 -4.17 -8.49 7.20
C PHE A 93 -4.32 -8.22 8.70
N PHE A 94 -4.19 -6.97 9.14
CA PHE A 94 -4.25 -6.65 10.57
C PHE A 94 -5.64 -6.91 11.16
N LEU A 95 -6.69 -6.40 10.52
CA LEU A 95 -8.04 -6.41 11.08
C LEU A 95 -8.70 -7.79 11.04
N SER A 96 -8.28 -8.68 10.13
CA SER A 96 -8.86 -10.02 10.02
C SER A 96 -8.45 -10.99 11.12
N VAL A 97 -7.42 -10.65 11.91
CA VAL A 97 -6.90 -11.50 12.98
C VAL A 97 -6.96 -10.84 14.36
N LEU A 98 -7.80 -9.82 14.50
CA LEU A 98 -8.02 -9.20 15.80
C LEU A 98 -8.82 -10.15 16.71
N GLY A 99 -8.48 -10.12 18.00
CA GLY A 99 -9.14 -10.94 19.03
C GLY A 99 -8.16 -11.77 19.86
N PRO A 100 -8.62 -12.44 20.90
CA PRO A 100 -7.75 -13.10 21.89
C PRO A 100 -7.04 -14.35 21.36
N ASP A 101 -7.59 -15.10 20.43
CA ASP A 101 -6.93 -16.28 19.84
C ASP A 101 -7.63 -16.70 18.53
N PRO A 102 -7.56 -15.91 17.46
CA PRO A 102 -8.20 -16.26 16.21
C PRO A 102 -7.56 -17.51 15.59
N GLN A 103 -8.39 -18.49 15.22
CA GLN A 103 -7.93 -19.72 14.55
C GLN A 103 -8.02 -19.61 13.02
N ARG A 104 -8.67 -18.58 12.50
CA ARG A 104 -8.84 -18.27 11.08
C ARG A 104 -9.03 -16.76 10.88
N PRO A 105 -8.71 -16.22 9.68
CA PRO A 105 -8.99 -14.83 9.38
C PRO A 105 -10.48 -14.53 9.41
N GLY A 106 -10.85 -13.39 9.98
CA GLY A 106 -12.21 -12.87 9.99
C GLY A 106 -12.61 -12.24 8.65
N PRO A 107 -13.85 -11.70 8.54
CA PRO A 107 -14.39 -11.14 7.29
C PRO A 107 -13.57 -10.00 6.70
N MET A 108 -12.81 -9.28 7.52
CA MET A 108 -11.95 -8.18 7.08
C MET A 108 -10.84 -8.60 6.10
N ILE A 109 -10.60 -9.92 5.94
CA ILE A 109 -9.71 -10.45 4.89
C ILE A 109 -10.17 -10.04 3.47
N ALA A 110 -11.45 -9.75 3.28
CA ALA A 110 -11.98 -9.23 2.02
C ALA A 110 -11.29 -7.91 1.58
N SER A 111 -10.82 -7.10 2.54
CA SER A 111 -10.07 -5.88 2.25
C SER A 111 -8.76 -6.16 1.49
N VAL A 112 -8.12 -7.31 1.71
CA VAL A 112 -6.92 -7.70 0.93
C VAL A 112 -7.27 -7.84 -0.56
N TRP A 113 -8.41 -8.44 -0.88
CA TRP A 113 -8.85 -8.61 -2.27
C TRP A 113 -9.24 -7.29 -2.94
N ILE A 114 -9.88 -6.38 -2.20
CA ILE A 114 -10.15 -5.01 -2.66
C ILE A 114 -8.84 -4.29 -2.94
N GLY A 115 -7.88 -4.38 -2.03
CA GLY A 115 -6.55 -3.81 -2.20
C GLY A 115 -5.79 -4.42 -3.38
N ALA A 116 -5.87 -5.73 -3.58
CA ALA A 116 -5.27 -6.39 -4.74
C ALA A 116 -5.88 -5.89 -6.06
N ALA A 117 -7.21 -5.72 -6.11
CA ALA A 117 -7.88 -5.18 -7.29
C ALA A 117 -7.46 -3.73 -7.58
N THR A 118 -7.39 -2.87 -6.57
CA THR A 118 -6.94 -1.47 -6.73
C THR A 118 -5.46 -1.40 -7.12
N LEU A 119 -4.62 -2.30 -6.62
CA LEU A 119 -3.21 -2.41 -7.02
C LEU A 119 -3.07 -2.74 -8.51
N VAL A 120 -3.76 -3.78 -8.96
CA VAL A 120 -3.73 -4.20 -10.38
C VAL A 120 -4.23 -3.06 -11.26
N ALA A 121 -5.36 -2.45 -10.93
CA ALA A 121 -5.90 -1.32 -11.68
C ALA A 121 -4.89 -0.15 -11.73
N GLY A 122 -4.30 0.22 -10.60
CA GLY A 122 -3.33 1.30 -10.51
C GLY A 122 -2.08 1.04 -11.35
N LEU A 123 -1.54 -0.16 -11.31
CA LEU A 123 -0.36 -0.55 -12.10
C LEU A 123 -0.66 -0.61 -13.60
N VAL A 124 -1.82 -1.11 -14.00
CA VAL A 124 -2.23 -1.14 -15.41
C VAL A 124 -2.39 0.29 -15.93
N ILE A 125 -3.13 1.15 -15.22
CA ILE A 125 -3.31 2.55 -15.61
C ILE A 125 -1.97 3.26 -15.74
N SER A 126 -1.09 3.11 -14.76
CA SER A 126 0.22 3.78 -14.76
C SER A 126 1.15 3.23 -15.83
N GLY A 127 1.21 1.91 -15.98
CA GLY A 127 2.04 1.25 -16.98
C GLY A 127 1.65 1.65 -18.40
N VAL A 128 0.34 1.61 -18.71
CA VAL A 128 -0.18 2.05 -20.03
C VAL A 128 0.12 3.54 -20.25
N SER A 129 -0.05 4.38 -19.22
CA SER A 129 0.20 5.82 -19.34
C SER A 129 1.68 6.14 -19.63
N VAL A 130 2.60 5.45 -18.96
CA VAL A 130 4.04 5.61 -19.18
C VAL A 130 4.45 5.09 -20.55
N LEU A 131 3.93 3.92 -20.95
CA LEU A 131 4.18 3.35 -22.28
C LEU A 131 3.69 4.27 -23.39
N ALA A 132 2.47 4.80 -23.29
CA ALA A 132 1.91 5.72 -24.27
C ALA A 132 2.73 7.00 -24.37
N ALA A 133 3.20 7.56 -23.26
CA ALA A 133 4.07 8.74 -23.25
C ALA A 133 5.41 8.45 -23.94
N GLY A 134 6.01 7.28 -23.69
CA GLY A 134 7.26 6.87 -24.35
C GLY A 134 7.10 6.70 -25.87
N LEU A 135 6.02 6.03 -26.29
CA LEU A 135 5.74 5.84 -27.74
C LEU A 135 5.46 7.16 -28.47
N ALA A 136 4.87 8.14 -27.79
CA ALA A 136 4.63 9.46 -28.38
C ALA A 136 5.88 10.32 -28.51
N ALA A 137 6.98 9.94 -27.86
CA ALA A 137 8.27 10.65 -27.90
C ALA A 137 9.24 10.10 -28.96
N VAL A 138 8.88 9.03 -29.66
CA VAL A 138 9.65 8.40 -30.76
C VAL A 138 9.12 8.84 -32.12
#